data_748b95eeec2ed2218049906cac043387
#
_entry.id   748b95eeec2ed2218049906cac043387
#
_cell.length_a   1.000
_cell.length_b   1.000
_cell.length_c   1.000
_cell.angle_alpha   90.00
_cell.angle_beta   90.00
_cell.angle_gamma   90.00
#
_symmetry.space_group_name_H-M   'P 1'
#
loop_
_entity.id
_entity.type
_entity.pdbx_description
1 polymer ?
#
loop_
_entity_poly.entity_id
_entity_poly.type
_entity_poly.pdbx_seq_one_letter_code
_entity_poly.pdbx_strand_id
1 'polypeptide(L)'
;TKPRVLDKKSTGNYQTPTLFVHGYSGGYGSEKNMISDLSQHAGFRQVLRYNIDRNGNISSSGHWQADVKHPLIAMVFNDGRPNDKYLSPILSRIKKDYKIKAFNAVGHSGGATAWVNWAVTADKEEMPELQRLVTIAGPFNGFMGMSEKTDVATIKLDSDGKPDTMIDAYKHLNDNKDNFPKNIDVLNIFGDTGKGSDGVVPVNSVRSLRYIVEQNAKSYTEQEVKNSKSQHSKLHQHNPLVNQVLYNFLK
;
A
#
# COMPACT_ATOMS: atom_id res chain seq x y z
N THR A 1 -24.31 -14.01 -0.52
CA THR A 1 -23.86 -15.11 0.36
C THR A 1 -22.97 -14.51 1.44
N LYS A 2 -23.30 -14.79 2.71
CA LYS A 2 -22.46 -14.32 3.83
C LYS A 2 -21.06 -14.93 3.73
N PRO A 3 -20.01 -14.17 3.96
CA PRO A 3 -18.67 -14.71 4.01
C PRO A 3 -18.58 -15.81 5.08
N ARG A 4 -17.87 -16.86 4.76
CA ARG A 4 -17.65 -17.97 5.69
C ARG A 4 -16.75 -17.51 6.83
N VAL A 5 -17.27 -17.49 8.05
CA VAL A 5 -16.47 -17.23 9.25
C VAL A 5 -15.52 -18.40 9.45
N LEU A 6 -14.27 -18.12 9.80
CA LEU A 6 -13.30 -19.18 10.14
C LEU A 6 -13.85 -20.01 11.30
N ASP A 7 -13.90 -21.32 11.11
CA ASP A 7 -14.30 -22.23 12.18
C ASP A 7 -13.27 -22.14 13.32
N LYS A 8 -13.76 -22.03 14.55
CA LYS A 8 -12.94 -21.98 15.76
C LYS A 8 -11.99 -23.17 15.93
N LYS A 9 -12.23 -24.25 15.16
CA LYS A 9 -11.40 -25.46 15.17
C LYS A 9 -10.20 -25.41 14.21
N SER A 10 -10.09 -24.42 13.34
CA SER A 10 -8.87 -24.24 12.54
C SER A 10 -7.79 -23.65 13.43
N THR A 11 -7.22 -24.51 14.25
CA THR A 11 -6.22 -24.16 15.23
C THR A 11 -4.94 -23.66 14.56
N GLY A 12 -4.60 -22.40 14.77
CA GLY A 12 -3.22 -21.96 14.82
C GLY A 12 -2.59 -21.37 13.58
N ASN A 13 -3.16 -21.48 12.38
CA ASN A 13 -2.67 -20.76 11.21
C ASN A 13 -3.61 -19.61 10.88
N TYR A 14 -3.45 -18.51 11.63
CA TYR A 14 -4.13 -17.28 11.30
C TYR A 14 -3.57 -16.78 9.98
N GLN A 15 -4.44 -16.74 8.96
CA GLN A 15 -4.09 -16.19 7.66
C GLN A 15 -3.79 -14.70 7.81
N THR A 16 -2.77 -14.25 7.10
CA THR A 16 -2.43 -12.83 7.02
C THR A 16 -2.74 -12.37 5.60
N PRO A 17 -3.92 -11.77 5.37
CA PRO A 17 -4.27 -11.30 4.03
C PRO A 17 -3.44 -10.09 3.64
N THR A 18 -3.26 -9.91 2.34
CA THR A 18 -2.66 -8.72 1.75
C THR A 18 -3.74 -7.89 1.07
N LEU A 19 -3.84 -6.61 1.44
CA LEU A 19 -4.84 -5.68 0.94
C LEU A 19 -4.18 -4.69 -0.03
N PHE A 20 -4.77 -4.56 -1.23
CA PHE A 20 -4.26 -3.72 -2.31
C PHE A 20 -5.11 -2.47 -2.48
N VAL A 21 -4.45 -1.30 -2.56
CA VAL A 21 -5.10 -0.02 -2.87
C VAL A 21 -4.42 0.61 -4.08
N HIS A 22 -5.24 0.96 -5.09
CA HIS A 22 -4.80 1.60 -6.32
C HIS A 22 -4.53 3.10 -6.14
N GLY A 23 -3.96 3.74 -7.17
CA GLY A 23 -3.71 5.18 -7.21
C GLY A 23 -4.89 6.01 -7.68
N TYR A 24 -4.66 7.32 -7.78
CA TYR A 24 -5.64 8.28 -8.30
C TYR A 24 -5.99 7.95 -9.75
N SER A 25 -7.27 8.13 -10.08
CA SER A 25 -7.86 7.80 -11.38
C SER A 25 -7.76 6.31 -11.73
N GLY A 26 -7.33 5.48 -10.78
CA GLY A 26 -7.26 4.04 -10.90
C GLY A 26 -8.55 3.35 -10.47
N GLY A 27 -8.47 2.04 -10.41
CA GLY A 27 -9.54 1.16 -9.99
C GLY A 27 -9.04 -0.26 -9.92
N TYR A 28 -9.94 -1.24 -10.01
CA TYR A 28 -9.55 -2.65 -9.98
C TYR A 28 -8.51 -2.99 -11.07
N GLY A 29 -8.62 -2.38 -12.25
CA GLY A 29 -7.67 -2.56 -13.34
C GLY A 29 -6.22 -2.24 -12.98
N SER A 30 -6.00 -1.36 -12.03
CA SER A 30 -4.66 -0.97 -11.59
C SER A 30 -3.99 -1.96 -10.63
N GLU A 31 -4.76 -2.80 -9.96
CA GLU A 31 -4.21 -3.75 -8.98
C GLU A 31 -4.41 -5.22 -9.37
N LYS A 32 -5.37 -5.50 -10.27
CA LYS A 32 -5.68 -6.87 -10.68
C LYS A 32 -4.49 -7.61 -11.29
N ASN A 33 -3.60 -6.91 -11.97
CA ASN A 33 -2.43 -7.53 -12.60
C ASN A 33 -1.42 -8.00 -11.55
N MET A 34 -1.16 -7.20 -10.52
CA MET A 34 -0.31 -7.64 -9.40
C MET A 34 -0.93 -8.83 -8.66
N ILE A 35 -2.24 -8.78 -8.41
CA ILE A 35 -2.98 -9.87 -7.77
C ILE A 35 -2.93 -11.14 -8.63
N SER A 36 -3.17 -11.01 -9.92
CA SER A 36 -3.12 -12.13 -10.86
C SER A 36 -1.72 -12.75 -10.92
N ASP A 37 -0.69 -11.94 -10.99
CA ASP A 37 0.70 -12.43 -11.06
C ASP A 37 1.13 -13.11 -9.75
N LEU A 38 0.76 -12.56 -8.59
CA LEU A 38 0.98 -13.23 -7.30
C LEU A 38 0.24 -14.55 -7.21
N SER A 39 -0.97 -14.62 -7.77
CA SER A 39 -1.80 -15.84 -7.76
C SER A 39 -1.24 -16.99 -8.59
N GLN A 40 -0.19 -16.75 -9.40
CA GLN A 40 0.58 -17.81 -10.05
C GLN A 40 1.39 -18.64 -9.04
N HIS A 41 1.67 -18.09 -7.87
CA HIS A 41 2.40 -18.77 -6.82
C HIS A 41 1.45 -19.56 -5.91
N ALA A 42 1.88 -20.76 -5.51
CA ALA A 42 1.08 -21.62 -4.64
C ALA A 42 0.72 -20.91 -3.32
N GLY A 43 -0.53 -21.01 -2.93
CA GLY A 43 -1.05 -20.41 -1.69
C GLY A 43 -1.52 -18.97 -1.81
N PHE A 44 -1.24 -18.27 -2.91
CA PHE A 44 -1.74 -16.92 -3.17
C PHE A 44 -3.01 -16.96 -4.00
N ARG A 45 -4.09 -16.34 -3.51
CA ARG A 45 -5.38 -16.28 -4.22
C ARG A 45 -6.19 -15.09 -3.76
N GLN A 46 -6.81 -14.39 -4.70
CA GLN A 46 -7.82 -13.38 -4.35
C GLN A 46 -9.06 -14.06 -3.77
N VAL A 47 -9.47 -13.61 -2.60
CA VAL A 47 -10.66 -14.14 -1.90
C VAL A 47 -11.78 -13.12 -1.83
N LEU A 48 -11.45 -11.85 -1.68
CA LEU A 48 -12.43 -10.76 -1.50
C LEU A 48 -12.07 -9.56 -2.36
N ARG A 49 -13.10 -8.79 -2.69
CA ARG A 49 -12.99 -7.44 -3.23
C ARG A 49 -13.94 -6.54 -2.48
N TYR A 50 -13.43 -5.43 -1.97
CA TYR A 50 -14.24 -4.35 -1.40
C TYR A 50 -14.35 -3.21 -2.39
N ASN A 51 -15.56 -2.66 -2.54
CA ASN A 51 -15.80 -1.47 -3.35
C ASN A 51 -16.28 -0.36 -2.42
N ILE A 52 -15.67 0.81 -2.53
CA ILE A 52 -15.98 1.98 -1.74
C ILE A 52 -16.48 3.06 -2.70
N ASP A 53 -17.71 3.54 -2.53
CA ASP A 53 -18.22 4.62 -3.33
C ASP A 53 -17.73 5.98 -2.82
N ARG A 54 -18.03 7.04 -3.56
CA ARG A 54 -17.60 8.41 -3.21
C ARG A 54 -18.14 8.91 -1.87
N ASN A 55 -19.20 8.30 -1.37
CA ASN A 55 -19.83 8.65 -0.08
C ASN A 55 -19.33 7.75 1.07
N GLY A 56 -18.41 6.84 0.79
CA GLY A 56 -17.86 5.92 1.76
C GLY A 56 -18.72 4.67 2.00
N ASN A 57 -19.73 4.42 1.18
CA ASN A 57 -20.50 3.19 1.27
C ASN A 57 -19.67 2.02 0.76
N ILE A 58 -19.65 0.94 1.53
CA ILE A 58 -18.80 -0.22 1.29
C ILE A 58 -19.66 -1.40 0.88
N SER A 59 -19.31 -2.03 -0.23
CA SER A 59 -19.85 -3.31 -0.66
C SER A 59 -18.71 -4.30 -0.86
N SER A 60 -19.00 -5.59 -0.81
CA SER A 60 -17.99 -6.63 -0.98
C SER A 60 -18.49 -7.74 -1.89
N SER A 61 -17.56 -8.40 -2.55
CA SER A 61 -17.80 -9.60 -3.36
C SER A 61 -16.70 -10.62 -3.10
N GLY A 62 -16.96 -11.87 -3.52
CA GLY A 62 -16.07 -12.99 -3.25
C GLY A 62 -16.43 -13.71 -1.95
N HIS A 63 -15.59 -14.70 -1.61
CA HIS A 63 -15.79 -15.54 -0.44
C HIS A 63 -14.47 -15.76 0.28
N TRP A 64 -14.48 -15.62 1.59
CA TRP A 64 -13.34 -15.99 2.41
C TRP A 64 -13.10 -17.51 2.31
N GLN A 65 -11.82 -17.88 2.11
CA GLN A 65 -11.39 -19.27 1.99
C GLN A 65 -10.36 -19.56 3.08
N ALA A 66 -10.76 -20.35 4.05
CA ALA A 66 -9.93 -20.64 5.22
C ALA A 66 -8.68 -21.49 4.91
N ASP A 67 -8.65 -22.15 3.76
CA ASP A 67 -7.54 -22.98 3.29
C ASP A 67 -6.51 -22.21 2.43
N VAL A 68 -6.77 -20.96 2.08
CA VAL A 68 -5.84 -20.13 1.31
C VAL A 68 -4.76 -19.59 2.23
N LYS A 69 -3.52 -19.95 1.99
CA LYS A 69 -2.39 -19.56 2.86
C LYS A 69 -2.10 -18.06 2.82
N HIS A 70 -2.15 -17.46 1.63
CA HIS A 70 -1.90 -16.04 1.42
C HIS A 70 -3.10 -15.39 0.70
N PRO A 71 -4.18 -15.05 1.45
CA PRO A 71 -5.34 -14.44 0.83
C PRO A 71 -5.02 -13.03 0.32
N LEU A 72 -5.50 -12.71 -0.88
CA LEU A 72 -5.36 -11.39 -1.48
C LEU A 72 -6.73 -10.72 -1.51
N ILE A 73 -6.76 -9.45 -1.16
CA ILE A 73 -7.97 -8.64 -1.09
C ILE A 73 -7.78 -7.37 -1.91
N ALA A 74 -8.66 -7.15 -2.88
CA ALA A 74 -8.69 -5.91 -3.65
C ALA A 74 -9.58 -4.89 -2.94
N MET A 75 -9.10 -3.65 -2.81
CA MET A 75 -9.89 -2.52 -2.32
C MET A 75 -10.00 -1.50 -3.45
N VAL A 76 -11.23 -1.24 -3.89
CA VAL A 76 -11.48 -0.41 -5.06
C VAL A 76 -12.30 0.81 -4.66
N PHE A 77 -11.73 1.98 -4.86
CA PHE A 77 -12.41 3.26 -4.73
C PHE A 77 -13.07 3.60 -6.05
N ASN A 78 -14.39 3.55 -6.10
CA ASN A 78 -15.14 3.65 -7.37
C ASN A 78 -15.00 5.01 -8.06
N ASP A 79 -14.72 6.07 -7.30
CA ASP A 79 -14.47 7.40 -7.85
C ASP A 79 -12.99 7.61 -8.26
N GLY A 80 -12.15 6.59 -8.13
CA GLY A 80 -10.72 6.67 -8.44
C GLY A 80 -9.90 7.45 -7.42
N ARG A 81 -10.43 7.75 -6.24
CA ARG A 81 -9.79 8.59 -5.23
C ARG A 81 -9.61 7.83 -3.91
N PRO A 82 -8.49 7.11 -3.72
CA PRO A 82 -8.20 6.48 -2.44
C PRO A 82 -8.25 7.46 -1.29
N ASN A 83 -8.93 7.07 -0.22
CA ASN A 83 -9.10 7.88 0.97
C ASN A 83 -8.83 7.02 2.20
N ASP A 84 -7.82 7.38 2.98
CA ASP A 84 -7.40 6.64 4.17
C ASP A 84 -8.50 6.46 5.21
N LYS A 85 -9.44 7.40 5.30
CA LYS A 85 -10.57 7.31 6.25
C LYS A 85 -11.45 6.08 6.05
N TYR A 86 -11.52 5.57 4.81
CA TYR A 86 -12.36 4.41 4.49
C TYR A 86 -11.62 3.08 4.61
N LEU A 87 -10.33 3.10 4.94
CA LEU A 87 -9.56 1.87 5.20
C LEU A 87 -9.95 1.24 6.53
N SER A 88 -10.12 2.04 7.57
CA SER A 88 -10.46 1.57 8.91
C SER A 88 -11.75 0.73 8.99
N PRO A 89 -12.88 1.16 8.41
CA PRO A 89 -14.11 0.35 8.42
C PRO A 89 -13.95 -1.02 7.78
N ILE A 90 -13.16 -1.11 6.72
CA ILE A 90 -12.89 -2.39 6.04
C ILE A 90 -12.03 -3.29 6.92
N LEU A 91 -10.97 -2.76 7.52
CA LEU A 91 -10.10 -3.50 8.42
C LEU A 91 -10.86 -4.03 9.64
N SER A 92 -11.75 -3.22 10.21
CA SER A 92 -12.60 -3.65 11.32
C SER A 92 -13.53 -4.79 10.91
N ARG A 93 -14.11 -4.73 9.71
CA ARG A 93 -14.94 -5.83 9.18
C ARG A 93 -14.15 -7.11 8.98
N ILE A 94 -12.96 -7.03 8.44
CA ILE A 94 -12.09 -8.19 8.22
C ILE A 94 -11.77 -8.85 9.57
N LYS A 95 -11.41 -8.07 10.56
CA LYS A 95 -11.15 -8.61 11.91
C LYS A 95 -12.38 -9.27 12.51
N LYS A 96 -13.52 -8.61 12.43
CA LYS A 96 -14.79 -9.11 13.00
C LYS A 96 -15.30 -10.35 12.28
N ASP A 97 -15.34 -10.32 10.94
CA ASP A 97 -15.98 -11.35 10.14
C ASP A 97 -15.13 -12.61 10.01
N TYR A 98 -13.79 -12.46 9.94
CA TYR A 98 -12.86 -13.55 9.64
C TYR A 98 -11.87 -13.86 10.75
N LYS A 99 -11.94 -13.14 11.88
CA LYS A 99 -11.03 -13.29 13.03
C LYS A 99 -9.56 -13.05 12.67
N ILE A 100 -9.31 -12.17 11.72
CA ILE A 100 -7.97 -11.82 11.25
C ILE A 100 -7.28 -10.95 12.31
N LYS A 101 -6.04 -11.32 12.68
CA LYS A 101 -5.22 -10.59 13.67
C LYS A 101 -4.19 -9.68 13.04
N ALA A 102 -3.76 -10.01 11.83
CA ALA A 102 -2.69 -9.30 11.13
C ALA A 102 -2.97 -9.23 9.64
N PHE A 103 -2.43 -8.21 8.98
CA PHE A 103 -2.56 -8.05 7.53
C PHE A 103 -1.30 -7.41 6.95
N ASN A 104 -1.14 -7.55 5.63
CA ASN A 104 -0.15 -6.82 4.85
C ASN A 104 -0.87 -5.82 3.93
N ALA A 105 -0.20 -4.73 3.64
CA ALA A 105 -0.75 -3.68 2.78
C ALA A 105 0.15 -3.44 1.57
N VAL A 106 -0.45 -3.28 0.42
CA VAL A 106 0.21 -2.84 -0.82
C VAL A 106 -0.54 -1.64 -1.36
N GLY A 107 0.17 -0.57 -1.69
CA GLY A 107 -0.41 0.61 -2.30
C GLY A 107 0.43 1.14 -3.45
N HIS A 108 -0.23 1.51 -4.55
CA HIS A 108 0.40 2.18 -5.69
C HIS A 108 0.00 3.65 -5.70
N SER A 109 0.99 4.55 -5.84
CA SER A 109 0.75 6.00 -5.99
C SER A 109 -0.11 6.55 -4.84
N GLY A 110 -1.30 7.09 -5.11
CA GLY A 110 -2.24 7.58 -4.08
C GLY A 110 -2.67 6.51 -3.08
N GLY A 111 -2.66 5.24 -3.47
CA GLY A 111 -2.88 4.11 -2.57
C GLY A 111 -1.76 3.93 -1.55
N ALA A 112 -0.52 4.19 -1.96
CA ALA A 112 0.63 4.19 -1.05
C ALA A 112 0.51 5.29 0.00
N THR A 113 0.17 6.51 -0.42
CA THR A 113 -0.03 7.63 0.51
C THR A 113 -1.22 7.38 1.43
N ALA A 114 -2.29 6.77 0.95
CA ALA A 114 -3.44 6.41 1.79
C ALA A 114 -3.05 5.46 2.91
N TRP A 115 -2.27 4.42 2.61
CA TRP A 115 -1.78 3.49 3.64
C TRP A 115 -0.89 4.17 4.68
N VAL A 116 0.04 5.01 4.25
CA VAL A 116 0.95 5.70 5.18
C VAL A 116 0.19 6.71 6.04
N ASN A 117 -0.74 7.47 5.47
CA ASN A 117 -1.62 8.37 6.23
C ASN A 117 -2.43 7.59 7.27
N TRP A 118 -3.02 6.47 6.89
CA TRP A 118 -3.72 5.59 7.82
C TRP A 118 -2.79 5.12 8.94
N ALA A 119 -1.60 4.70 8.58
CA ALA A 119 -0.64 4.15 9.55
C ALA A 119 -0.24 5.15 10.63
N VAL A 120 -0.13 6.44 10.30
CA VAL A 120 0.30 7.49 11.24
C VAL A 120 -0.85 8.22 11.95
N THR A 121 -2.09 8.10 11.47
CA THR A 121 -3.22 8.89 12.01
C THR A 121 -4.38 8.07 12.56
N ALA A 122 -4.60 6.84 12.08
CA ALA A 122 -5.78 6.07 12.48
C ALA A 122 -5.67 5.54 13.91
N ASP A 123 -6.81 5.54 14.62
CA ASP A 123 -7.00 4.70 15.79
C ASP A 123 -7.18 3.25 15.33
N LYS A 124 -6.33 2.35 15.84
CA LYS A 124 -6.21 0.98 15.36
C LYS A 124 -6.74 -0.08 16.34
N GLU A 125 -7.46 0.35 17.37
CA GLU A 125 -7.84 -0.51 18.50
C GLU A 125 -8.65 -1.74 18.06
N GLU A 126 -9.61 -1.58 17.16
CA GLU A 126 -10.51 -2.65 16.70
C GLU A 126 -10.12 -3.21 15.32
N MET A 127 -8.84 -3.14 14.96
CA MET A 127 -8.33 -3.54 13.66
C MET A 127 -7.25 -4.60 13.77
N PRO A 128 -7.02 -5.39 12.70
CA PRO A 128 -5.85 -6.25 12.65
C PRO A 128 -4.57 -5.43 12.60
N GLU A 129 -3.46 -6.01 13.06
CA GLU A 129 -2.16 -5.34 13.05
C GLU A 129 -1.52 -5.39 11.67
N LEU A 130 -1.04 -4.25 11.20
CA LEU A 130 -0.21 -4.17 10.00
C LEU A 130 1.15 -4.83 10.28
N GLN A 131 1.55 -5.79 9.44
CA GLN A 131 2.85 -6.48 9.57
C GLN A 131 3.85 -6.09 8.51
N ARG A 132 3.41 -6.00 7.25
CA ARG A 132 4.25 -5.67 6.11
C ARG A 132 3.55 -4.60 5.28
N LEU A 133 4.30 -3.58 4.90
CA LEU A 133 3.83 -2.50 4.06
C LEU A 133 4.68 -2.41 2.80
N VAL A 134 4.04 -2.51 1.65
CA VAL A 134 4.66 -2.25 0.34
C VAL A 134 4.08 -0.98 -0.24
N THR A 135 4.93 -0.01 -0.52
CA THR A 135 4.56 1.21 -1.23
C THR A 135 5.21 1.21 -2.61
N ILE A 136 4.43 1.55 -3.62
CA ILE A 136 4.90 1.59 -5.01
C ILE A 136 4.61 2.98 -5.56
N ALA A 137 5.66 3.71 -5.91
CA ALA A 137 5.56 5.04 -6.51
C ALA A 137 4.73 6.04 -5.69
N GLY A 138 4.86 6.03 -4.37
CA GLY A 138 4.12 6.91 -3.48
C GLY A 138 4.59 8.37 -3.58
N PRO A 139 3.69 9.32 -3.90
CA PRO A 139 4.03 10.75 -3.99
C PRO A 139 4.05 11.40 -2.60
N PHE A 140 4.84 10.90 -1.67
CA PHE A 140 4.83 11.33 -0.28
C PHE A 140 5.17 12.81 -0.11
N ASN A 141 6.08 13.33 -0.93
CA ASN A 141 6.45 14.74 -0.93
C ASN A 141 6.17 15.40 -2.29
N GLY A 142 5.05 15.00 -2.91
CA GLY A 142 4.52 15.58 -4.12
C GLY A 142 4.81 14.83 -5.41
N PHE A 143 4.19 15.28 -6.47
CA PHE A 143 4.32 14.77 -7.83
C PHE A 143 4.46 15.93 -8.81
N MET A 144 5.02 15.66 -9.99
CA MET A 144 5.24 16.67 -11.00
C MET A 144 3.91 17.20 -11.54
N GLY A 145 3.82 18.52 -11.69
CA GLY A 145 2.60 19.17 -12.17
C GLY A 145 1.54 19.46 -11.11
N MET A 146 1.79 19.13 -9.84
CA MET A 146 0.90 19.55 -8.76
C MET A 146 0.92 21.06 -8.57
N SER A 147 -0.21 21.64 -8.10
CA SER A 147 -0.38 23.09 -7.92
C SER A 147 0.22 23.58 -6.59
N GLU A 148 1.47 23.28 -6.33
CA GLU A 148 2.26 23.77 -5.19
C GLU A 148 3.26 24.81 -5.67
N LYS A 149 3.62 25.73 -4.80
CA LYS A 149 4.68 26.71 -5.09
C LYS A 149 6.06 26.07 -5.15
N THR A 150 6.22 24.93 -4.52
CA THR A 150 7.48 24.20 -4.45
C THR A 150 7.69 23.41 -5.75
N ASP A 151 8.87 23.56 -6.35
CA ASP A 151 9.29 22.66 -7.42
C ASP A 151 9.74 21.32 -6.82
N VAL A 152 8.83 20.34 -6.81
CA VAL A 152 9.05 19.04 -6.18
C VAL A 152 10.17 18.23 -6.85
N ALA A 153 10.49 18.53 -8.12
CA ALA A 153 11.58 17.86 -8.85
C ALA A 153 12.98 18.25 -8.33
N THR A 154 13.09 19.37 -7.61
CA THR A 154 14.38 19.88 -7.08
C THR A 154 14.61 19.53 -5.60
N ILE A 155 13.69 18.87 -4.95
CA ILE A 155 13.80 18.46 -3.54
C ILE A 155 14.95 17.48 -3.37
N LYS A 156 15.83 17.76 -2.42
CA LYS A 156 16.97 16.91 -2.07
C LYS A 156 16.74 16.26 -0.71
N LEU A 157 17.31 15.07 -0.54
CA LEU A 157 17.29 14.34 0.72
C LEU A 157 18.67 14.40 1.39
N ASP A 158 18.68 14.49 2.72
CA ASP A 158 19.91 14.34 3.49
C ASP A 158 20.25 12.86 3.73
N SER A 159 21.26 12.57 4.53
CA SER A 159 21.71 11.21 4.83
C SER A 159 20.67 10.36 5.55
N ASP A 160 19.71 10.99 6.23
CA ASP A 160 18.59 10.30 6.93
C ASP A 160 17.34 10.17 6.06
N GLY A 161 17.37 10.66 4.83
CA GLY A 161 16.24 10.68 3.93
C GLY A 161 15.29 11.86 4.16
N LYS A 162 15.67 12.82 5.01
CA LYS A 162 14.87 14.01 5.27
C LYS A 162 14.94 14.97 4.10
N PRO A 163 13.79 15.38 3.53
CA PRO A 163 13.79 16.35 2.44
C PRO A 163 14.11 17.76 2.93
N ASP A 164 14.77 18.54 2.09
CA ASP A 164 15.09 19.94 2.35
C ASP A 164 13.87 20.86 2.25
N THR A 165 12.82 20.40 1.59
CA THR A 165 11.55 21.12 1.46
C THR A 165 10.40 20.13 1.60
N MET A 166 9.36 20.53 2.33
CA MET A 166 8.19 19.68 2.59
C MET A 166 6.92 20.37 2.09
N ILE A 167 6.13 19.66 1.26
CA ILE A 167 4.77 20.07 0.96
C ILE A 167 3.87 19.81 2.18
N ASP A 168 2.67 20.37 2.20
CA ASP A 168 1.75 20.24 3.35
C ASP A 168 1.39 18.79 3.65
N ALA A 169 1.18 17.97 2.62
CA ALA A 169 0.91 16.55 2.80
C ALA A 169 2.06 15.81 3.49
N TYR A 170 3.30 16.14 3.15
CA TYR A 170 4.48 15.55 3.81
C TYR A 170 4.67 16.06 5.24
N LYS A 171 4.41 17.35 5.48
CA LYS A 171 4.42 17.92 6.83
C LYS A 171 3.46 17.19 7.75
N HIS A 172 2.28 16.85 7.25
CA HIS A 172 1.30 16.05 7.99
C HIS A 172 1.85 14.67 8.38
N LEU A 173 2.51 13.98 7.45
CA LEU A 173 3.18 12.72 7.75
C LEU A 173 4.30 12.89 8.78
N ASN A 174 5.11 13.92 8.61
CA ASN A 174 6.21 14.23 9.52
C ASN A 174 5.74 14.55 10.94
N ASP A 175 4.67 15.32 11.05
CA ASP A 175 4.10 15.69 12.36
C ASP A 175 3.53 14.48 13.11
N ASN A 176 3.13 13.45 12.40
CA ASN A 176 2.51 12.24 12.95
C ASN A 176 3.42 11.00 12.89
N LYS A 177 4.67 11.13 12.45
CA LYS A 177 5.54 9.97 12.21
C LYS A 177 5.82 9.11 13.44
N ASP A 178 5.77 9.69 14.64
CA ASP A 178 5.98 8.93 15.87
C ASP A 178 4.85 7.93 16.15
N ASN A 179 3.70 8.10 15.49
CA ASN A 179 2.57 7.19 15.56
C ASN A 179 2.67 6.03 14.55
N PHE A 180 3.66 6.03 13.66
CA PHE A 180 3.86 4.91 12.75
C PHE A 180 4.07 3.65 13.58
N PRO A 181 3.32 2.56 13.32
CA PRO A 181 3.38 1.37 14.16
C PRO A 181 4.78 0.74 14.17
N LYS A 182 5.15 0.19 15.33
CA LYS A 182 6.42 -0.53 15.49
C LYS A 182 6.33 -1.95 14.92
N ASN A 183 7.48 -2.53 14.62
CA ASN A 183 7.63 -3.93 14.18
C ASN A 183 7.04 -4.22 12.79
N ILE A 184 6.99 -3.22 11.93
CA ILE A 184 6.56 -3.37 10.54
C ILE A 184 7.77 -3.45 9.63
N ASP A 185 7.76 -4.42 8.71
CA ASP A 185 8.69 -4.46 7.59
C ASP A 185 8.13 -3.60 6.45
N VAL A 186 8.92 -2.66 5.95
CA VAL A 186 8.54 -1.74 4.88
C VAL A 186 9.39 -1.98 3.64
N LEU A 187 8.73 -2.12 2.49
CA LEU A 187 9.34 -2.18 1.17
C LEU A 187 8.84 -1.02 0.34
N ASN A 188 9.74 -0.14 -0.08
CA ASN A 188 9.44 1.03 -0.90
C ASN A 188 9.97 0.83 -2.32
N ILE A 189 9.06 0.69 -3.29
CA ILE A 189 9.39 0.45 -4.71
C ILE A 189 9.17 1.75 -5.47
N PHE A 190 10.12 2.10 -6.34
CA PHE A 190 10.02 3.29 -7.18
C PHE A 190 10.68 3.08 -8.54
N GLY A 191 10.24 3.85 -9.52
CA GLY A 191 10.79 3.83 -10.87
C GLY A 191 11.64 5.05 -11.15
N ASP A 192 12.68 4.85 -11.98
CA ASP A 192 13.47 5.93 -12.53
C ASP A 192 13.64 5.70 -14.03
N THR A 193 13.07 6.58 -14.84
CA THR A 193 13.16 6.53 -16.30
C THR A 193 14.48 7.08 -16.85
N GLY A 194 15.42 7.41 -15.96
CA GLY A 194 16.73 8.00 -16.30
C GLY A 194 16.82 9.51 -16.08
N LYS A 195 15.74 10.12 -15.54
CA LYS A 195 15.68 11.57 -15.28
C LYS A 195 15.35 11.91 -13.83
N GLY A 196 15.55 10.97 -12.91
CA GLY A 196 15.27 11.18 -11.49
C GLY A 196 13.78 11.11 -11.14
N SER A 197 12.96 10.51 -12.00
CA SER A 197 11.53 10.29 -11.76
C SER A 197 11.03 9.10 -12.56
N ASP A 198 9.83 8.63 -12.23
CA ASP A 198 9.09 7.64 -13.02
C ASP A 198 8.19 8.27 -14.11
N GLY A 199 8.36 9.55 -14.35
CA GLY A 199 7.54 10.35 -15.27
C GLY A 199 6.39 11.10 -14.58
N VAL A 200 6.06 10.75 -13.35
CA VAL A 200 4.99 11.38 -12.55
C VAL A 200 5.50 11.80 -11.18
N VAL A 201 6.21 10.92 -10.48
CA VAL A 201 6.70 11.18 -9.12
C VAL A 201 8.23 11.23 -9.12
N PRO A 202 8.82 12.31 -8.60
CA PRO A 202 10.28 12.36 -8.41
C PRO A 202 10.76 11.24 -7.49
N VAL A 203 11.91 10.66 -7.79
CA VAL A 203 12.53 9.61 -6.97
C VAL A 203 12.69 10.07 -5.52
N ASN A 204 13.11 11.31 -5.29
CA ASN A 204 13.27 11.84 -3.94
C ASN A 204 11.94 12.03 -3.19
N SER A 205 10.84 12.26 -3.89
CA SER A 205 9.51 12.25 -3.26
C SER A 205 9.16 10.85 -2.73
N VAL A 206 9.36 9.81 -3.53
CA VAL A 206 9.11 8.43 -3.10
C VAL A 206 10.05 8.04 -1.95
N ARG A 207 11.34 8.32 -2.08
CA ARG A 207 12.36 7.95 -1.11
C ARG A 207 12.27 8.71 0.21
N SER A 208 11.58 9.85 0.24
CA SER A 208 11.33 10.59 1.47
C SER A 208 10.49 9.82 2.51
N LEU A 209 9.86 8.71 2.10
CA LEU A 209 9.19 7.80 3.03
C LEU A 209 10.12 7.29 4.13
N ARG A 210 11.37 7.05 3.82
CA ARG A 210 12.36 6.54 4.78
C ARG A 210 12.36 7.38 6.07
N TYR A 211 12.42 8.70 5.96
CA TYR A 211 12.46 9.60 7.11
C TYR A 211 11.19 9.50 7.98
N ILE A 212 10.05 9.17 7.38
CA ILE A 212 8.79 9.02 8.11
C ILE A 212 8.72 7.71 8.89
N VAL A 213 9.21 6.60 8.32
CA VAL A 213 8.93 5.27 8.86
C VAL A 213 10.11 4.61 9.56
N GLU A 214 11.34 4.95 9.20
CA GLU A 214 12.55 4.20 9.63
C GLU A 214 12.72 4.16 11.15
N GLN A 215 12.36 5.21 11.85
CA GLN A 215 12.50 5.28 13.31
C GLN A 215 11.74 4.16 14.03
N ASN A 216 10.54 3.83 13.54
CA ASN A 216 9.65 2.85 14.16
C ASN A 216 9.64 1.50 13.44
N ALA A 217 9.91 1.47 12.14
CA ALA A 217 9.87 0.24 11.35
C ALA A 217 10.90 -0.77 11.83
N LYS A 218 10.55 -2.04 11.78
CA LYS A 218 11.48 -3.14 12.04
C LYS A 218 12.55 -3.21 10.95
N SER A 219 12.15 -2.98 9.69
CA SER A 219 13.05 -2.88 8.54
C SER A 219 12.49 -1.92 7.51
N TYR A 220 13.38 -1.30 6.76
CA TYR A 220 13.06 -0.47 5.60
C TYR A 220 13.97 -0.85 4.45
N THR A 221 13.39 -1.22 3.32
CA THR A 221 14.11 -1.61 2.12
C THR A 221 13.58 -0.83 0.93
N GLU A 222 14.47 -0.41 0.05
CA GLU A 222 14.12 0.25 -1.20
C GLU A 222 14.40 -0.68 -2.37
N GLN A 223 13.52 -0.67 -3.37
CA GLN A 223 13.73 -1.33 -4.65
C GLN A 223 13.52 -0.35 -5.78
N GLU A 224 14.60 -0.01 -6.47
CA GLU A 224 14.57 0.81 -7.66
C GLU A 224 14.28 -0.03 -8.91
N VAL A 225 13.46 0.50 -9.82
CA VAL A 225 13.18 -0.08 -11.13
C VAL A 225 13.70 0.88 -12.18
N LYS A 226 14.76 0.48 -12.90
CA LYS A 226 15.42 1.29 -13.96
C LYS A 226 15.31 0.69 -15.36
N ASN A 227 14.56 -0.37 -15.54
CA ASN A 227 14.37 -1.02 -16.85
C ASN A 227 13.31 -0.34 -17.70
N SER A 228 12.93 -0.96 -18.81
CA SER A 228 11.90 -0.44 -19.73
C SER A 228 10.50 -0.33 -19.11
N LYS A 229 10.29 -0.87 -17.91
CA LYS A 229 9.03 -0.83 -17.17
C LYS A 229 9.09 0.05 -15.93
N SER A 230 9.94 1.06 -15.92
CA SER A 230 10.14 1.97 -14.78
C SER A 230 9.14 3.13 -14.73
N GLN A 231 8.36 3.36 -15.79
CA GLN A 231 7.36 4.42 -15.83
C GLN A 231 6.26 4.14 -14.79
N HIS A 232 5.73 5.19 -14.18
CA HIS A 232 4.81 5.18 -13.04
C HIS A 232 3.71 4.12 -13.11
N SER A 233 2.92 4.12 -14.18
CA SER A 233 1.82 3.16 -14.33
C SER A 233 2.28 1.75 -14.73
N LYS A 234 3.46 1.62 -15.35
CA LYS A 234 4.01 0.30 -15.70
C LYS A 234 4.48 -0.50 -14.50
N LEU A 235 4.70 0.15 -13.35
CA LEU A 235 5.10 -0.55 -12.13
C LEU A 235 4.05 -1.52 -11.63
N HIS A 236 2.76 -1.31 -11.93
CA HIS A 236 1.68 -2.23 -11.55
C HIS A 236 1.16 -3.10 -12.71
N GLN A 237 1.75 -3.01 -13.91
CA GLN A 237 1.25 -3.68 -15.13
C GLN A 237 2.13 -4.87 -15.52
N HIS A 238 1.88 -6.04 -14.94
CA HIS A 238 2.66 -7.27 -15.22
C HIS A 238 4.16 -7.00 -15.23
N ASN A 239 4.65 -6.35 -14.18
CA ASN A 239 6.05 -5.97 -14.06
C ASN A 239 6.83 -7.12 -13.40
N PRO A 240 7.73 -7.84 -14.12
CA PRO A 240 8.41 -9.00 -13.57
C PRO A 240 9.24 -8.71 -12.33
N LEU A 241 9.97 -7.59 -12.30
CA LEU A 241 10.79 -7.22 -11.16
C LEU A 241 9.91 -6.89 -9.94
N VAL A 242 8.88 -6.08 -10.12
CA VAL A 242 7.95 -5.73 -9.04
C VAL A 242 7.26 -6.98 -8.50
N ASN A 243 6.78 -7.86 -9.38
CA ASN A 243 6.12 -9.10 -8.98
C ASN A 243 7.04 -10.03 -8.19
N GLN A 244 8.30 -10.16 -8.61
CA GLN A 244 9.28 -10.99 -7.91
C GLN A 244 9.58 -10.43 -6.52
N VAL A 245 9.74 -9.12 -6.41
CA VAL A 245 10.02 -8.45 -5.13
C VAL A 245 8.81 -8.55 -4.18
N LEU A 246 7.60 -8.36 -4.71
CA LEU A 246 6.35 -8.56 -3.95
C LEU A 246 6.24 -9.99 -3.42
N TYR A 247 6.44 -10.98 -4.28
CA TYR A 247 6.37 -12.38 -3.87
C TYR A 247 7.36 -12.71 -2.76
N ASN A 248 8.62 -12.32 -2.94
CA ASN A 248 9.67 -12.58 -1.95
C ASN A 248 9.38 -11.89 -0.60
N PHE A 249 8.75 -10.74 -0.64
CA PHE A 249 8.43 -9.96 0.57
C PHE A 249 7.20 -10.49 1.29
N LEU A 250 6.22 -11.02 0.56
CA LEU A 250 4.92 -11.43 1.10
C LEU A 250 4.80 -12.94 1.40
N LYS A 251 5.70 -13.78 0.89
CA LYS A 251 5.66 -15.24 1.11
C LYS A 251 5.93 -15.67 2.55
#